data_b2c5288f237332c0688fe0b39470f544
#
_entry.id   b2c5288f237332c0688fe0b39470f544
#
_cell.length_a   1.000
_cell.length_b   1.000
_cell.length_c   1.000
_cell.angle_alpha   90.00
_cell.angle_beta   90.00
_cell.angle_gamma   90.00
#
_symmetry.space_group_name_H-M   'P 1'
#
loop_
_entity.id
_entity.type
_entity.pdbx_description
1 polymer ?
#
loop_
_entity_poly.entity_id
_entity_poly.type
_entity_poly.pdbx_seq_one_letter_code
_entity_poly.pdbx_strand_id
1 'polypeptide(L)'
;MKLALSALVIAVSGCASQPPSSPPLEVRPVGQSQLAPKAAAICIAQKWMASSGQPAFIQYVYANETAFDVFVPGQQPPSGSAALVRTAPSGTGSAVSFRGSAVSSDGAIGQCA
;
A
#
# COMPACT_ATOMS: atom_id res chain seq x y z
N MET A 1 0.94 9.40 70.70
CA MET A 1 1.21 10.04 69.43
C MET A 1 1.20 8.98 68.32
N LYS A 2 0.14 8.94 67.56
CA LYS A 2 0.04 8.03 66.47
C LYS A 2 0.28 8.84 65.18
N LEU A 3 1.42 8.63 64.57
CA LEU A 3 1.72 9.14 63.29
C LEU A 3 1.06 8.27 62.23
N ALA A 4 -0.04 8.75 61.66
CA ALA A 4 -0.65 8.11 60.53
C ALA A 4 0.18 8.49 59.27
N LEU A 5 0.94 7.53 58.78
CA LEU A 5 1.59 7.64 57.47
C LEU A 5 0.53 7.34 56.41
N SER A 6 0.01 8.42 55.84
CA SER A 6 -0.84 8.27 54.67
C SER A 6 0.05 8.00 53.45
N ALA A 7 0.09 6.75 53.06
CA ALA A 7 0.73 6.37 51.80
C ALA A 7 -0.14 6.87 50.66
N LEU A 8 0.30 7.91 49.98
CA LEU A 8 -0.31 8.39 48.76
C LEU A 8 0.07 7.44 47.61
N VAL A 9 -0.81 6.52 47.31
CA VAL A 9 -0.65 5.67 46.16
C VAL A 9 -1.02 6.48 44.92
N ILE A 10 -0.02 6.99 44.23
CA ILE A 10 -0.22 7.59 42.91
C ILE A 10 -0.36 6.46 41.94
N ALA A 11 -1.57 6.10 41.60
CA ALA A 11 -1.85 5.21 40.49
C ALA A 11 -1.60 6.00 39.20
N VAL A 12 -0.42 5.84 38.66
CA VAL A 12 -0.14 6.32 37.28
C VAL A 12 -0.77 5.31 36.33
N SER A 13 -2.04 5.51 36.03
CA SER A 13 -2.69 4.81 34.94
C SER A 13 -2.26 5.47 33.63
N GLY A 14 -1.07 5.09 33.18
CA GLY A 14 -0.59 5.43 31.85
C GLY A 14 -1.34 4.60 30.82
N CYS A 15 -2.58 4.91 30.55
CA CYS A 15 -3.26 4.41 29.37
C CYS A 15 -2.88 5.30 28.21
N ALA A 16 -1.77 4.98 27.57
CA ALA A 16 -1.54 5.38 26.22
C ALA A 16 -2.44 4.51 25.33
N SER A 17 -3.72 4.75 25.34
CA SER A 17 -4.61 4.18 24.36
C SER A 17 -4.44 5.00 23.08
N GLN A 18 -3.51 4.57 22.23
CA GLN A 18 -3.56 5.00 20.85
C GLN A 18 -4.88 4.48 20.28
N PRO A 19 -5.66 5.36 19.62
CA PRO A 19 -6.82 4.87 18.88
C PRO A 19 -6.32 3.79 17.93
N PRO A 20 -7.04 2.65 17.78
CA PRO A 20 -6.63 1.65 16.82
C PRO A 20 -6.56 2.32 15.45
N SER A 21 -5.36 2.60 15.00
CA SER A 21 -5.14 2.91 13.60
C SER A 21 -5.65 1.70 12.84
N SER A 22 -6.44 1.94 11.78
CA SER A 22 -6.86 0.88 10.88
C SER A 22 -5.66 0.01 10.55
N PRO A 23 -5.78 -1.34 10.65
CA PRO A 23 -4.66 -2.20 10.33
C PRO A 23 -4.17 -1.84 8.93
N PRO A 24 -2.85 -1.81 8.69
CA PRO A 24 -2.33 -1.56 7.36
C PRO A 24 -2.89 -2.61 6.41
N LEU A 25 -3.24 -2.19 5.21
CA LEU A 25 -3.72 -3.10 4.18
C LEU A 25 -2.65 -4.16 3.90
N GLU A 26 -3.10 -5.40 3.77
CA GLU A 26 -2.20 -6.50 3.44
C GLU A 26 -1.60 -6.31 2.06
N VAL A 27 -0.31 -6.65 1.95
CA VAL A 27 0.42 -6.67 0.69
C VAL A 27 0.68 -8.13 0.32
N ARG A 28 0.27 -8.51 -0.88
CA ARG A 28 0.48 -9.87 -1.39
C ARG A 28 1.10 -9.82 -2.78
N PRO A 29 2.00 -10.74 -3.12
CA PRO A 29 2.52 -10.82 -4.48
C PRO A 29 1.40 -11.26 -5.44
N VAL A 30 1.35 -10.62 -6.60
CA VAL A 30 0.36 -10.92 -7.64
C VAL A 30 1.01 -11.60 -8.82
N GLY A 31 2.20 -11.16 -9.22
CA GLY A 31 2.90 -11.73 -10.36
C GLY A 31 4.10 -10.91 -10.77
N GLN A 32 4.58 -11.22 -11.96
CA GLN A 32 5.70 -10.52 -12.57
C GLN A 32 5.31 -10.02 -13.95
N SER A 33 5.93 -8.92 -14.36
CA SER A 33 5.79 -8.35 -15.69
C SER A 33 7.16 -8.34 -16.38
N GLN A 34 7.16 -8.56 -17.68
CA GLN A 34 8.37 -8.38 -18.48
C GLN A 34 8.68 -6.91 -18.75
N LEU A 35 7.72 -6.03 -18.51
CA LEU A 35 7.89 -4.60 -18.69
C LEU A 35 8.73 -4.01 -17.55
N ALA A 36 9.49 -2.97 -17.87
CA ALA A 36 10.17 -2.18 -16.84
C ALA A 36 9.12 -1.56 -15.88
N PRO A 37 9.50 -1.23 -14.65
CA PRO A 37 8.52 -0.75 -13.65
C PRO A 37 7.65 0.41 -14.14
N LYS A 38 8.21 1.39 -14.79
CA LYS A 38 7.44 2.52 -15.33
C LYS A 38 6.41 2.08 -16.36
N ALA A 39 6.81 1.24 -17.32
CA ALA A 39 5.93 0.74 -18.36
C ALA A 39 4.84 -0.16 -17.78
N ALA A 40 5.17 -1.00 -16.81
CA ALA A 40 4.21 -1.84 -16.12
C ALA A 40 3.19 -1.00 -15.33
N ALA A 41 3.65 0.01 -14.61
CA ALA A 41 2.77 0.91 -13.87
C ALA A 41 1.79 1.65 -14.79
N ILE A 42 2.27 2.19 -15.89
CA ILE A 42 1.44 2.88 -16.88
C ILE A 42 0.41 1.91 -17.50
N CYS A 43 0.84 0.69 -17.83
CA CYS A 43 -0.05 -0.32 -18.39
C CYS A 43 -1.21 -0.64 -17.40
N ILE A 44 -0.90 -0.88 -16.15
CA ILE A 44 -1.89 -1.17 -15.12
C ILE A 44 -2.85 0.00 -14.96
N ALA A 45 -2.35 1.23 -14.87
CA ALA A 45 -3.17 2.42 -14.76
C ALA A 45 -4.13 2.57 -15.94
N GLN A 46 -3.63 2.38 -17.15
CA GLN A 46 -4.44 2.48 -18.36
C GLN A 46 -5.55 1.43 -18.40
N LYS A 47 -5.25 0.19 -18.00
CA LYS A 47 -6.25 -0.88 -17.94
C LYS A 47 -7.35 -0.56 -16.94
N TRP A 48 -6.98 -0.05 -15.78
CA TRP A 48 -7.95 0.32 -14.75
C TRP A 48 -8.79 1.53 -15.18
N MET A 49 -8.19 2.53 -15.80
CA MET A 49 -8.93 3.68 -16.32
C MET A 49 -9.91 3.26 -17.42
N ALA A 50 -9.50 2.37 -18.30
CA ALA A 50 -10.36 1.89 -19.38
C ALA A 50 -11.57 1.10 -18.85
N SER A 51 -11.39 0.30 -17.79
CA SER A 51 -12.46 -0.52 -17.24
C SER A 51 -13.39 0.25 -16.32
N SER A 52 -12.90 1.27 -15.60
CA SER A 52 -13.67 2.00 -14.60
C SER A 52 -14.22 3.33 -15.09
N GLY A 53 -13.63 3.92 -16.11
CA GLY A 53 -13.90 5.29 -16.53
C GLY A 53 -13.43 6.36 -15.54
N GLN A 54 -12.63 5.98 -14.55
CA GLN A 54 -12.12 6.88 -13.51
C GLN A 54 -10.60 6.96 -13.58
N PRO A 55 -10.00 8.10 -13.16
CA PRO A 55 -8.56 8.25 -13.15
C PRO A 55 -7.91 7.30 -12.12
N ALA A 56 -6.77 6.75 -12.50
CA ALA A 56 -5.89 6.00 -11.61
C ALA A 56 -4.64 6.85 -11.33
N PHE A 57 -4.27 6.97 -10.05
CA PHE A 57 -3.11 7.75 -9.65
C PHE A 57 -1.87 6.86 -9.61
N ILE A 58 -0.77 7.39 -10.11
CA ILE A 58 0.54 6.76 -10.03
C ILE A 58 1.40 7.60 -9.12
N GLN A 59 1.92 7.01 -8.05
CA GLN A 59 2.87 7.64 -7.15
C GLN A 59 4.27 7.09 -7.39
N TYR A 60 5.22 7.99 -7.62
CA TYR A 60 6.64 7.64 -7.70
C TYR A 60 7.16 7.43 -6.28
N VAL A 61 7.65 6.23 -5.99
CA VAL A 61 8.19 5.90 -4.67
C VAL A 61 9.68 6.25 -4.60
N TYR A 62 10.40 6.02 -5.70
CA TYR A 62 11.82 6.38 -5.81
C TYR A 62 12.06 7.24 -7.03
N ALA A 63 13.00 8.19 -6.89
CA ALA A 63 13.32 9.15 -7.95
C ALA A 63 13.94 8.53 -9.21
N ASN A 64 14.46 7.32 -9.13
CA ASN A 64 15.10 6.61 -10.24
C ASN A 64 14.13 5.77 -11.09
N GLU A 65 12.83 5.98 -10.94
CA GLU A 65 11.79 5.30 -11.72
C GLU A 65 11.80 3.76 -11.58
N THR A 66 12.21 3.25 -10.43
CA THR A 66 12.25 1.80 -10.17
C THR A 66 11.12 1.29 -9.28
N ALA A 67 10.35 2.20 -8.71
CA ALA A 67 9.26 1.84 -7.81
C ALA A 67 8.09 2.79 -7.97
N PHE A 68 6.92 2.21 -8.17
CA PHE A 68 5.67 2.94 -8.38
C PHE A 68 4.55 2.28 -7.57
N ASP A 69 3.65 3.10 -7.06
CA ASP A 69 2.37 2.66 -6.54
C ASP A 69 1.27 3.15 -7.49
N VAL A 70 0.51 2.22 -8.05
CA VAL A 70 -0.62 2.52 -8.93
C VAL A 70 -1.89 2.31 -8.14
N PHE A 71 -2.59 3.40 -7.83
CA PHE A 71 -3.78 3.35 -6.99
C PHE A 71 -4.98 2.88 -7.79
N VAL A 72 -5.78 2.02 -7.18
CA VAL A 72 -7.05 1.58 -7.75
C VAL A 72 -7.93 2.82 -7.98
N PRO A 73 -8.67 2.90 -9.11
CA PRO A 73 -9.56 4.03 -9.34
C PRO A 73 -10.50 4.29 -8.16
N GLY A 74 -10.56 5.54 -7.74
CA GLY A 74 -11.29 5.96 -6.54
C GLY A 74 -10.50 5.93 -5.24
N GLN A 75 -9.31 5.33 -5.24
CA GLN A 75 -8.40 5.31 -4.11
C GLN A 75 -7.35 6.43 -4.24
N GLN A 76 -6.84 6.90 -3.13
CA GLN A 76 -5.90 8.02 -3.10
C GLN A 76 -4.65 7.69 -2.30
N PRO A 77 -3.48 8.26 -2.69
CA PRO A 77 -2.28 8.20 -1.86
C PRO A 77 -2.53 8.81 -0.48
N PRO A 78 -1.77 8.38 0.54
CA PRO A 78 -0.78 7.32 0.51
C PRO A 78 -1.32 5.93 0.89
N SER A 79 -2.52 5.84 1.42
CA SER A 79 -3.02 4.66 2.14
C SER A 79 -4.04 3.82 1.37
N GLY A 80 -4.45 4.26 0.18
CA GLY A 80 -5.43 3.52 -0.63
C GLY A 80 -4.90 2.20 -1.17
N SER A 81 -5.82 1.35 -1.63
CA SER A 81 -5.46 0.11 -2.33
C SER A 81 -4.68 0.40 -3.60
N ALA A 82 -3.60 -0.32 -3.83
CA ALA A 82 -2.69 -0.04 -4.92
C ALA A 82 -1.93 -1.27 -5.39
N ALA A 83 -1.54 -1.26 -6.66
CA ALA A 83 -0.53 -2.17 -7.17
C ALA A 83 0.85 -1.58 -6.89
N LEU A 84 1.73 -2.38 -6.30
CA LEU A 84 3.09 -1.99 -5.98
C LEU A 84 4.02 -2.57 -7.04
N VAL A 85 4.53 -1.71 -7.90
CA VAL A 85 5.39 -2.12 -9.01
C VAL A 85 6.82 -1.81 -8.66
N ARG A 86 7.66 -2.84 -8.65
CA ARG A 86 9.08 -2.76 -8.26
C ARG A 86 9.93 -3.46 -9.30
N THR A 87 11.22 -3.17 -9.33
CA THR A 87 12.15 -3.94 -10.15
C THR A 87 12.14 -5.40 -9.70
N ALA A 88 12.06 -6.33 -10.66
CA ALA A 88 12.12 -7.75 -10.34
C ALA A 88 13.47 -8.13 -9.72
N PRO A 89 13.52 -9.12 -8.82
CA PRO A 89 14.79 -9.58 -8.22
C PRO A 89 15.83 -10.02 -9.25
N SER A 90 15.38 -10.47 -10.43
CA SER A 90 16.27 -10.84 -11.54
C SER A 90 16.96 -9.64 -12.21
N GLY A 91 16.54 -8.40 -11.91
CA GLY A 91 17.05 -7.20 -12.54
C GLY A 91 16.39 -6.85 -13.86
N THR A 92 15.54 -7.71 -14.42
CA THR A 92 14.78 -7.47 -15.65
C THR A 92 13.28 -7.57 -15.38
N GLY A 93 12.52 -6.66 -15.95
CA GLY A 93 11.07 -6.61 -15.75
C GLY A 93 10.68 -6.08 -14.37
N SER A 94 9.48 -6.43 -13.94
CA SER A 94 8.89 -5.91 -12.71
C SER A 94 8.28 -7.03 -11.88
N ALA A 95 8.37 -6.90 -10.56
CA ALA A 95 7.59 -7.67 -9.61
C ALA A 95 6.42 -6.80 -9.15
N VAL A 96 5.22 -7.34 -9.22
CA VAL A 96 3.99 -6.64 -8.87
C VAL A 96 3.35 -7.29 -7.66
N SER A 97 3.10 -6.48 -6.64
CA SER A 97 2.33 -6.87 -5.46
C SER A 97 1.07 -6.02 -5.40
N PHE A 98 0.10 -6.45 -4.64
CA PHE A 98 -1.14 -5.69 -4.44
C PHE A 98 -1.34 -5.41 -2.96
N ARG A 99 -1.65 -4.16 -2.63
CA ARG A 99 -2.01 -3.74 -1.29
C ARG A 99 -3.51 -3.53 -1.22
N GLY A 100 -4.19 -4.33 -0.41
CA GLY A 100 -5.62 -4.24 -0.21
C GLY A 100 -6.35 -5.52 -0.61
N SER A 101 -7.68 -5.46 -0.64
CA SER A 101 -8.56 -6.62 -0.86
C SER A 101 -9.36 -6.57 -2.16
N ALA A 102 -9.06 -5.65 -3.07
CA ALA A 102 -9.82 -5.48 -4.31
C ALA A 102 -9.45 -6.57 -5.33
N VAL A 103 -10.03 -7.76 -5.19
CA VAL A 103 -9.76 -8.93 -6.03
C VAL A 103 -10.04 -8.66 -7.51
N SER A 104 -11.04 -7.83 -7.81
CA SER A 104 -11.41 -7.50 -9.19
C SER A 104 -10.34 -6.70 -9.95
N SER A 105 -9.38 -6.10 -9.24
CA SER A 105 -8.30 -5.33 -9.85
C SER A 105 -7.13 -6.20 -10.33
N ASP A 106 -7.05 -7.45 -9.91
CA ASP A 106 -5.94 -8.34 -10.22
C ASP A 106 -5.87 -8.70 -11.71
N GLY A 107 -7.02 -8.76 -12.39
CA GLY A 107 -7.07 -9.10 -13.81
C GLY A 107 -6.32 -8.10 -14.68
N ALA A 108 -6.40 -6.80 -14.37
CA ALA A 108 -5.67 -5.77 -15.09
C ALA A 108 -4.15 -5.95 -14.93
N ILE A 109 -3.71 -6.32 -13.74
CA ILE A 109 -2.29 -6.58 -13.46
C ILE A 109 -1.79 -7.76 -14.31
N GLY A 110 -2.54 -8.84 -14.40
CA GLY A 110 -2.20 -9.99 -15.23
C GLY A 110 -2.12 -9.66 -16.72
N GLN A 111 -2.90 -8.71 -17.20
CA GLN A 111 -2.85 -8.26 -18.60
C GLN A 111 -1.59 -7.45 -18.92
N CYS A 112 -0.88 -6.97 -17.92
CA CYS A 112 0.35 -6.21 -18.07
C CYS A 112 1.59 -7.08 -17.79
N ALA A 113 1.42 -8.37 -17.75
CA ALA A 113 2.51 -9.31 -17.49
C ALA A 113 3.51 -9.41 -18.66
#